data_8ef7157c442ae723eb27d36b42eb2a90
#
_entry.id   8ef7157c442ae723eb27d36b42eb2a90
#
_cell.length_a   1.000
_cell.length_b   1.000
_cell.length_c   1.000
_cell.angle_alpha   90.00
_cell.angle_beta   90.00
_cell.angle_gamma   90.00
#
_symmetry.space_group_name_H-M   'P 1'
#
loop_
_entity.id
_entity.type
_entity.pdbx_description
1 polymer ?
#
loop_
_entity_poly.entity_id
_entity_poly.type
_entity_poly.pdbx_seq_one_letter_code
_entity_poly.pdbx_strand_id
1 'polypeptide(L)'
;MTPQHQAQQWLNQDCLILDTETTGLGEDAEIVEITIIDTTGKPLINTLVKPSKTIPAEATAIHGITDAMVMDAPHWTDVYHKVGALMSGRTVVMYNASYDARLLDQTDLIWGVIPDLKNGLADFQCAMRAYAEFYGQCSERGGYKWQKLTAAAEQQGIKIQGTAHRALSDCLTTLGVIKAMAAGKGQCDTNPLTAQKAVDILARLFCTDPDAITSLVDHRVECSEEFATKTAAIVGVDDDAYVVGMVGIINALIAPEVIAASYNDGELTGFEVFNADSEGGEK
;
A
#
# COMPACT_ATOMS: atom_id res chain seq x y z
N MET A 1 -8.69 6.75 8.48
CA MET A 1 -8.32 5.52 9.26
C MET A 1 -6.89 5.20 8.88
N THR A 2 -5.99 4.95 9.83
CA THR A 2 -4.60 4.58 9.48
C THR A 2 -4.54 3.15 8.95
N PRO A 3 -3.57 2.82 8.07
CA PRO A 3 -3.40 1.46 7.54
C PRO A 3 -3.20 0.40 8.64
N GLN A 4 -2.53 0.77 9.75
CA GLN A 4 -2.39 -0.08 10.92
C GLN A 4 -3.74 -0.41 11.56
N HIS A 5 -4.59 0.58 11.81
CA HIS A 5 -5.93 0.39 12.33
C HIS A 5 -6.80 -0.43 11.40
N GLN A 6 -6.69 -0.20 10.09
CA GLN A 6 -7.41 -0.97 9.08
C GLN A 6 -7.03 -2.45 9.11
N ALA A 7 -5.72 -2.76 9.17
CA ALA A 7 -5.24 -4.12 9.29
C ALA A 7 -5.69 -4.79 10.60
N GLN A 8 -5.68 -4.08 11.72
CA GLN A 8 -6.24 -4.56 12.99
C GLN A 8 -7.74 -4.85 12.89
N GLN A 9 -8.49 -3.98 12.23
CA GLN A 9 -9.92 -4.17 12.01
C GLN A 9 -10.19 -5.42 11.18
N TRP A 10 -9.48 -5.64 10.09
CA TRP A 10 -9.61 -6.85 9.27
C TRP A 10 -9.39 -8.13 10.08
N LEU A 11 -8.33 -8.17 10.91
CA LEU A 11 -8.05 -9.33 11.75
C LEU A 11 -9.12 -9.53 12.84
N ASN A 12 -9.60 -8.44 13.46
CA ASN A 12 -10.62 -8.50 14.51
C ASN A 12 -12.00 -8.91 13.99
N GLN A 13 -12.31 -8.62 12.72
CA GLN A 13 -13.56 -8.98 12.06
C GLN A 13 -13.50 -10.38 11.42
N ASP A 14 -12.41 -11.12 11.63
CA ASP A 14 -12.17 -12.42 11.02
C ASP A 14 -12.38 -12.38 9.50
N CYS A 15 -11.69 -11.45 8.85
CA CYS A 15 -11.75 -11.29 7.40
C CYS A 15 -11.29 -12.57 6.67
N LEU A 16 -11.70 -12.71 5.44
CA LEU A 16 -11.14 -13.70 4.52
C LEU A 16 -9.97 -13.11 3.75
N ILE A 17 -8.99 -13.92 3.42
CA ILE A 17 -7.93 -13.57 2.48
C ILE A 17 -8.12 -14.43 1.24
N LEU A 18 -8.21 -13.79 0.07
CA LEU A 18 -8.43 -14.45 -1.21
C LEU A 18 -7.33 -14.09 -2.19
N ASP A 19 -6.93 -15.08 -2.98
CA ASP A 19 -6.03 -14.93 -4.11
C ASP A 19 -6.41 -15.88 -5.23
N THR A 20 -6.09 -15.51 -6.49
CA THR A 20 -6.42 -16.28 -7.69
C THR A 20 -5.24 -16.38 -8.64
N GLU A 21 -5.04 -17.55 -9.27
CA GLU A 21 -4.23 -17.71 -10.46
C GLU A 21 -5.13 -17.81 -11.69
N THR A 22 -4.66 -17.31 -12.84
CA THR A 22 -5.52 -17.08 -14.00
C THR A 22 -4.85 -17.48 -15.31
N THR A 23 -5.64 -17.65 -16.36
CA THR A 23 -5.13 -17.91 -17.71
C THR A 23 -4.43 -16.70 -18.34
N GLY A 24 -4.41 -15.53 -17.67
CA GLY A 24 -3.74 -14.33 -18.16
C GLY A 24 -4.32 -13.04 -17.59
N LEU A 25 -3.98 -11.92 -18.23
CA LEU A 25 -4.38 -10.56 -17.77
C LEU A 25 -5.52 -9.95 -18.60
N GLY A 26 -5.90 -10.59 -19.71
CA GLY A 26 -6.87 -10.06 -20.69
C GLY A 26 -8.31 -10.10 -20.19
N GLU A 27 -9.21 -9.55 -21.00
CA GLU A 27 -10.66 -9.51 -20.73
C GLU A 27 -11.33 -10.89 -20.84
N ASP A 28 -10.62 -11.85 -21.40
CA ASP A 28 -11.05 -13.23 -21.59
C ASP A 28 -10.30 -14.22 -20.66
N ALA A 29 -9.53 -13.71 -19.70
CA ALA A 29 -8.84 -14.54 -18.73
C ALA A 29 -9.84 -15.19 -17.74
N GLU A 30 -9.53 -16.42 -17.33
CA GLU A 30 -10.33 -17.23 -16.41
C GLU A 30 -9.49 -17.65 -15.20
N ILE A 31 -10.14 -17.88 -14.08
CA ILE A 31 -9.52 -18.43 -12.87
C ILE A 31 -9.15 -19.90 -13.11
N VAL A 32 -7.90 -20.28 -12.80
CA VAL A 32 -7.37 -21.65 -12.83
C VAL A 32 -7.01 -22.19 -11.45
N GLU A 33 -6.85 -21.32 -10.47
CA GLU A 33 -6.71 -21.67 -9.05
C GLU A 33 -7.36 -20.59 -8.21
N ILE A 34 -8.07 -20.98 -7.16
CA ILE A 34 -8.64 -20.06 -6.16
C ILE A 34 -8.35 -20.59 -4.77
N THR A 35 -7.87 -19.70 -3.92
CA THR A 35 -7.67 -19.96 -2.49
C THR A 35 -8.36 -18.90 -1.66
N ILE A 36 -9.04 -19.35 -0.61
CA ILE A 36 -9.58 -18.49 0.45
C ILE A 36 -9.13 -19.08 1.78
N ILE A 37 -8.48 -18.26 2.60
CA ILE A 37 -8.06 -18.64 3.96
C ILE A 37 -8.73 -17.74 5.00
N ASP A 38 -8.76 -18.20 6.24
CA ASP A 38 -9.12 -17.39 7.40
C ASP A 38 -7.89 -16.65 8.00
N THR A 39 -8.12 -15.83 9.02
CA THR A 39 -7.06 -15.05 9.70
C THR A 39 -6.07 -15.90 10.50
N THR A 40 -6.34 -17.20 10.68
CA THR A 40 -5.39 -18.17 11.23
C THR A 40 -4.43 -18.72 10.19
N GLY A 41 -4.76 -18.58 8.92
CA GLY A 41 -4.06 -19.16 7.76
C GLY A 41 -4.61 -20.51 7.33
N LYS A 42 -5.75 -20.92 7.87
CA LYS A 42 -6.41 -22.18 7.51
C LYS A 42 -7.14 -22.04 6.18
N PRO A 43 -6.86 -22.90 5.18
CA PRO A 43 -7.60 -22.91 3.93
C PRO A 43 -9.07 -23.34 4.15
N LEU A 44 -9.99 -22.50 3.68
CA LEU A 44 -11.43 -22.77 3.63
C LEU A 44 -11.84 -23.23 2.23
N ILE A 45 -11.18 -22.66 1.21
CA ILE A 45 -11.18 -23.12 -0.17
C ILE A 45 -9.72 -23.11 -0.63
N ASN A 46 -9.30 -24.16 -1.31
CA ASN A 46 -8.01 -24.25 -1.99
C ASN A 46 -8.16 -25.28 -3.11
N THR A 47 -8.39 -24.82 -4.33
CA THR A 47 -8.71 -25.73 -5.45
C THR A 47 -8.21 -25.16 -6.77
N LEU A 48 -7.76 -26.07 -7.63
CA LEU A 48 -7.65 -25.79 -9.05
C LEU A 48 -9.06 -25.69 -9.65
N VAL A 49 -9.17 -24.94 -10.76
CA VAL A 49 -10.38 -24.77 -11.55
C VAL A 49 -10.05 -25.06 -13.01
N LYS A 50 -10.88 -25.87 -13.66
CA LYS A 50 -10.73 -26.16 -15.09
C LYS A 50 -11.28 -25.00 -15.91
N PRO A 51 -10.43 -24.28 -16.67
CA PRO A 51 -10.89 -23.20 -17.53
C PRO A 51 -11.62 -23.73 -18.78
N SER A 52 -12.35 -22.86 -19.50
CA SER A 52 -13.04 -23.21 -20.74
C SER A 52 -12.10 -23.41 -21.93
N LYS A 53 -10.85 -22.90 -21.83
CA LYS A 53 -9.82 -22.94 -22.86
C LYS A 53 -8.46 -23.30 -22.27
N THR A 54 -7.49 -23.61 -23.15
CA THR A 54 -6.12 -23.95 -22.75
C THR A 54 -5.44 -22.79 -22.02
N ILE A 55 -4.60 -23.13 -21.06
CA ILE A 55 -3.79 -22.17 -20.30
C ILE A 55 -2.62 -21.70 -21.18
N PRO A 56 -2.46 -20.39 -21.46
CA PRO A 56 -1.32 -19.89 -22.20
C PRO A 56 0.01 -20.22 -21.54
N ALA A 57 1.04 -20.46 -22.35
CA ALA A 57 2.37 -20.81 -21.87
C ALA A 57 2.98 -19.73 -20.96
N GLU A 58 2.67 -18.45 -21.22
CA GLU A 58 3.10 -17.29 -20.43
C GLU A 58 2.51 -17.34 -19.02
N ALA A 59 1.23 -17.72 -18.88
CA ALA A 59 0.57 -17.87 -17.59
C ALA A 59 1.17 -19.08 -16.83
N THR A 60 1.30 -20.21 -17.51
CA THR A 60 1.96 -21.39 -16.94
C THR A 60 3.39 -21.09 -16.47
N ALA A 61 4.14 -20.26 -17.20
CA ALA A 61 5.50 -19.87 -16.81
C ALA A 61 5.54 -19.08 -15.50
N ILE A 62 4.44 -18.40 -15.14
CA ILE A 62 4.32 -17.61 -13.89
C ILE A 62 3.93 -18.52 -12.72
N HIS A 63 2.78 -19.21 -12.80
CA HIS A 63 2.22 -19.95 -11.66
C HIS A 63 2.46 -21.46 -11.70
N GLY A 64 3.03 -22.00 -12.80
CA GLY A 64 3.36 -23.40 -12.95
C GLY A 64 2.16 -24.33 -13.17
N ILE A 65 0.91 -23.82 -13.26
CA ILE A 65 -0.27 -24.64 -13.49
C ILE A 65 -0.38 -24.94 -14.98
N THR A 66 -0.55 -26.22 -15.32
CA THR A 66 -0.64 -26.71 -16.70
C THR A 66 -2.05 -27.25 -16.98
N ASP A 67 -2.40 -27.40 -18.28
CA ASP A 67 -3.66 -28.02 -18.68
C ASP A 67 -3.84 -29.43 -18.10
N ALA A 68 -2.73 -30.18 -17.99
CA ALA A 68 -2.74 -31.51 -17.40
C ALA A 68 -3.15 -31.50 -15.91
N MET A 69 -2.74 -30.47 -15.18
CA MET A 69 -3.09 -30.32 -13.75
C MET A 69 -4.56 -29.98 -13.52
N VAL A 70 -5.17 -29.26 -14.44
CA VAL A 70 -6.58 -28.84 -14.34
C VAL A 70 -7.55 -29.77 -15.09
N MET A 71 -7.06 -30.81 -15.73
CA MET A 71 -7.85 -31.69 -16.57
C MET A 71 -9.06 -32.31 -15.82
N ASP A 72 -8.82 -32.76 -14.58
CA ASP A 72 -9.82 -33.36 -13.71
C ASP A 72 -10.30 -32.42 -12.60
N ALA A 73 -9.93 -31.11 -12.67
CA ALA A 73 -10.40 -30.11 -11.71
C ALA A 73 -11.87 -29.77 -11.96
N PRO A 74 -12.60 -29.31 -10.92
CA PRO A 74 -13.98 -28.84 -11.08
C PRO A 74 -14.03 -27.64 -12.02
N HIS A 75 -15.15 -27.48 -12.72
CA HIS A 75 -15.45 -26.26 -13.46
C HIS A 75 -15.85 -25.14 -12.49
N TRP A 76 -15.78 -23.89 -12.97
CA TRP A 76 -16.14 -22.73 -12.16
C TRP A 76 -17.58 -22.85 -11.59
N THR A 77 -18.53 -23.35 -12.37
CA THR A 77 -19.91 -23.59 -11.96
C THR A 77 -20.05 -24.51 -10.75
N ASP A 78 -19.08 -25.41 -10.52
CA ASP A 78 -19.08 -26.33 -9.38
C ASP A 78 -18.52 -25.69 -8.10
N VAL A 79 -17.72 -24.61 -8.26
CA VAL A 79 -16.99 -23.93 -7.18
C VAL A 79 -17.68 -22.65 -6.74
N TYR A 80 -18.25 -21.92 -7.68
CA TYR A 80 -18.78 -20.56 -7.52
C TYR A 80 -19.76 -20.40 -6.35
N HIS A 81 -20.74 -21.32 -6.20
CA HIS A 81 -21.70 -21.24 -5.09
C HIS A 81 -21.05 -21.33 -3.71
N LYS A 82 -20.01 -22.17 -3.59
CA LYS A 82 -19.26 -22.31 -2.33
C LYS A 82 -18.43 -21.06 -2.05
N VAL A 83 -17.83 -20.48 -3.07
CA VAL A 83 -17.07 -19.22 -2.99
C VAL A 83 -18.01 -18.09 -2.55
N GLY A 84 -19.15 -17.90 -3.23
CA GLY A 84 -20.12 -16.86 -2.91
C GLY A 84 -20.71 -17.02 -1.50
N ALA A 85 -21.11 -18.24 -1.12
CA ALA A 85 -21.63 -18.51 0.22
C ALA A 85 -20.61 -18.20 1.34
N LEU A 86 -19.32 -18.49 1.10
CA LEU A 86 -18.27 -18.22 2.07
C LEU A 86 -18.00 -16.72 2.23
N MET A 87 -18.06 -15.95 1.15
CA MET A 87 -17.75 -14.52 1.14
C MET A 87 -18.93 -13.63 1.56
N SER A 88 -20.16 -14.17 1.52
CA SER A 88 -21.37 -13.40 1.79
C SER A 88 -21.35 -12.74 3.17
N GLY A 89 -21.54 -11.41 3.20
CA GLY A 89 -21.56 -10.59 4.41
C GLY A 89 -20.23 -10.44 5.12
N ARG A 90 -19.13 -10.86 4.50
CA ARG A 90 -17.79 -10.81 5.09
C ARG A 90 -16.86 -9.81 4.37
N THR A 91 -15.91 -9.30 5.10
CA THR A 91 -14.77 -8.57 4.52
C THR A 91 -13.82 -9.58 3.88
N VAL A 92 -13.49 -9.36 2.60
CA VAL A 92 -12.54 -10.18 1.82
C VAL A 92 -11.36 -9.30 1.41
N VAL A 93 -10.18 -9.64 1.90
CA VAL A 93 -8.95 -8.89 1.62
C VAL A 93 -8.16 -9.64 0.54
N MET A 94 -7.77 -8.92 -0.50
CA MET A 94 -6.91 -9.40 -1.59
C MET A 94 -5.68 -8.51 -1.68
N TYR A 95 -4.54 -9.03 -2.14
CA TYR A 95 -3.37 -8.16 -2.26
C TYR A 95 -3.58 -7.08 -3.33
N ASN A 96 -4.13 -7.43 -4.48
CA ASN A 96 -4.52 -6.50 -5.54
C ASN A 96 -6.02 -6.66 -5.86
N ALA A 97 -6.87 -6.20 -4.95
CA ALA A 97 -8.32 -6.47 -4.98
C ALA A 97 -9.01 -6.09 -6.30
N SER A 98 -8.54 -5.06 -6.99
CA SER A 98 -9.14 -4.68 -8.29
C SER A 98 -8.93 -5.73 -9.37
N TYR A 99 -7.84 -6.48 -9.30
CA TYR A 99 -7.55 -7.56 -10.23
C TYR A 99 -8.43 -8.78 -9.95
N ASP A 100 -8.34 -9.34 -8.74
CA ASP A 100 -9.07 -10.55 -8.37
C ASP A 100 -10.58 -10.36 -8.43
N ALA A 101 -11.09 -9.21 -7.97
CA ALA A 101 -12.52 -8.89 -8.06
C ALA A 101 -13.00 -8.84 -9.52
N ARG A 102 -12.19 -8.31 -10.44
CA ARG A 102 -12.48 -8.33 -11.87
C ARG A 102 -12.48 -9.77 -12.41
N LEU A 103 -11.50 -10.58 -12.02
CA LEU A 103 -11.41 -11.98 -12.50
C LEU A 103 -12.56 -12.85 -11.99
N LEU A 104 -13.07 -12.63 -10.77
CA LEU A 104 -14.27 -13.29 -10.27
C LEU A 104 -15.48 -12.99 -11.18
N ASP A 105 -15.77 -11.70 -11.43
CA ASP A 105 -16.88 -11.30 -12.30
C ASP A 105 -16.71 -11.81 -13.74
N GLN A 106 -15.51 -11.71 -14.26
CA GLN A 106 -15.19 -12.09 -15.63
C GLN A 106 -15.36 -13.59 -15.83
N THR A 107 -14.89 -14.40 -14.87
CA THR A 107 -15.09 -15.85 -14.89
C THR A 107 -16.56 -16.21 -14.75
N ASP A 108 -17.31 -15.52 -13.88
CA ASP A 108 -18.77 -15.67 -13.77
C ASP A 108 -19.46 -15.46 -15.12
N LEU A 109 -19.13 -14.38 -15.81
CA LEU A 109 -19.72 -14.05 -17.12
C LEU A 109 -19.37 -15.09 -18.19
N ILE A 110 -18.13 -15.57 -18.26
CA ILE A 110 -17.68 -16.59 -19.21
C ILE A 110 -18.46 -17.90 -19.01
N TRP A 111 -18.72 -18.25 -17.75
CA TRP A 111 -19.45 -19.48 -17.40
C TRP A 111 -20.98 -19.29 -17.33
N GLY A 112 -21.49 -18.12 -17.74
CA GLY A 112 -22.93 -17.84 -17.77
C GLY A 112 -23.56 -17.76 -16.37
N VAL A 113 -22.75 -17.50 -15.35
CA VAL A 113 -23.19 -17.24 -13.98
C VAL A 113 -23.52 -15.76 -13.85
N ILE A 114 -24.59 -15.41 -13.16
CA ILE A 114 -24.90 -14.01 -12.89
C ILE A 114 -23.95 -13.52 -11.79
N PRO A 115 -23.12 -12.48 -12.05
CA PRO A 115 -22.22 -11.95 -11.05
C PRO A 115 -22.98 -11.42 -9.84
N ASP A 116 -23.01 -12.18 -8.76
CA ASP A 116 -23.72 -11.83 -7.53
C ASP A 116 -22.75 -11.35 -6.45
N LEU A 117 -21.45 -11.58 -6.67
CA LEU A 117 -20.39 -11.38 -5.69
C LEU A 117 -20.08 -9.90 -5.44
N LYS A 118 -20.39 -8.98 -6.38
CA LYS A 118 -20.23 -7.54 -6.22
C LYS A 118 -21.48 -6.79 -5.75
N ASN A 119 -22.64 -7.41 -5.79
CA ASN A 119 -23.92 -6.74 -5.48
C ASN A 119 -24.18 -6.59 -3.96
N GLY A 120 -23.13 -6.28 -3.17
CA GLY A 120 -23.25 -6.01 -1.74
C GLY A 120 -23.15 -7.25 -0.85
N LEU A 121 -22.78 -8.42 -1.41
CA LEU A 121 -22.62 -9.64 -0.63
C LEU A 121 -21.27 -9.73 0.10
N ALA A 122 -20.20 -9.12 -0.42
CA ALA A 122 -18.88 -9.10 0.19
C ALA A 122 -18.28 -7.68 0.18
N ASP A 123 -17.54 -7.33 1.21
CA ASP A 123 -16.75 -6.08 1.31
C ASP A 123 -15.31 -6.37 0.85
N PHE A 124 -14.97 -5.98 -0.39
CA PHE A 124 -13.65 -6.18 -0.97
C PHE A 124 -12.66 -5.10 -0.55
N GLN A 125 -11.56 -5.51 0.06
CA GLN A 125 -10.51 -4.64 0.58
C GLN A 125 -9.16 -4.95 -0.07
N CYS A 126 -8.32 -3.92 -0.28
CA CYS A 126 -7.05 -4.04 -0.98
C CYS A 126 -5.86 -3.88 -0.02
N ALA A 127 -5.16 -4.99 0.26
CA ALA A 127 -3.98 -4.99 1.12
C ALA A 127 -2.80 -4.24 0.50
N MET A 128 -2.64 -4.27 -0.84
CA MET A 128 -1.56 -3.56 -1.54
C MET A 128 -1.66 -2.04 -1.35
N ARG A 129 -2.87 -1.47 -1.41
CA ARG A 129 -3.08 -0.03 -1.21
C ARG A 129 -2.83 0.36 0.23
N ALA A 130 -3.37 -0.39 1.19
CA ALA A 130 -3.12 -0.17 2.61
C ALA A 130 -1.62 -0.32 2.94
N TYR A 131 -0.94 -1.33 2.37
CA TYR A 131 0.48 -1.52 2.57
C TYR A 131 1.34 -0.41 1.94
N ALA A 132 0.97 0.09 0.76
CA ALA A 132 1.68 1.19 0.14
C ALA A 132 1.68 2.45 1.03
N GLU A 133 0.52 2.79 1.60
CA GLU A 133 0.38 3.89 2.57
C GLU A 133 1.15 3.60 3.88
N PHE A 134 1.07 2.36 4.40
CA PHE A 134 1.80 1.94 5.59
C PHE A 134 3.31 1.99 5.42
N TYR A 135 3.82 1.55 4.27
CA TYR A 135 5.24 1.57 3.93
C TYR A 135 5.75 3.00 3.68
N GLY A 136 4.88 3.89 3.20
CA GLY A 136 5.13 5.32 3.11
C GLY A 136 6.06 5.76 1.98
N GLN A 137 6.47 4.88 1.05
CA GLN A 137 7.29 5.29 -0.09
C GLN A 137 6.48 6.14 -1.07
N CYS A 138 6.83 7.42 -1.22
CA CYS A 138 6.15 8.32 -2.15
C CYS A 138 6.36 7.91 -3.62
N SER A 139 5.33 8.16 -4.43
CA SER A 139 5.37 8.01 -5.88
C SER A 139 5.66 9.36 -6.55
N GLU A 140 6.42 9.36 -7.65
CA GLU A 140 6.69 10.56 -8.46
C GLU A 140 5.40 11.17 -9.07
N ARG A 141 4.30 10.39 -9.12
CA ARG A 141 3.00 10.81 -9.69
C ARG A 141 2.00 11.22 -8.61
N GLY A 142 2.45 11.42 -7.37
CA GLY A 142 1.59 11.64 -6.20
C GLY A 142 1.16 10.32 -5.54
N GLY A 143 0.80 10.38 -4.25
CA GLY A 143 0.43 9.23 -3.44
C GLY A 143 1.59 8.27 -3.14
N TYR A 144 1.24 7.06 -2.75
CA TYR A 144 2.23 6.05 -2.35
C TYR A 144 2.52 5.06 -3.47
N LYS A 145 3.79 4.68 -3.60
CA LYS A 145 4.23 3.67 -4.57
C LYS A 145 3.74 2.28 -4.16
N TRP A 146 2.98 1.63 -5.04
CA TRP A 146 2.54 0.26 -4.82
C TRP A 146 3.74 -0.70 -4.74
N GLN A 147 3.70 -1.56 -3.76
CA GLN A 147 4.72 -2.58 -3.54
C GLN A 147 4.20 -3.93 -4.08
N LYS A 148 5.06 -4.70 -4.75
CA LYS A 148 4.72 -6.08 -5.09
C LYS A 148 4.61 -6.91 -3.80
N LEU A 149 3.79 -7.97 -3.78
CA LEU A 149 3.63 -8.84 -2.62
C LEU A 149 4.95 -9.42 -2.12
N THR A 150 5.82 -9.86 -3.04
CA THR A 150 7.16 -10.37 -2.71
C THR A 150 8.04 -9.29 -2.07
N ALA A 151 7.98 -8.05 -2.58
CA ALA A 151 8.71 -6.93 -2.00
C ALA A 151 8.17 -6.57 -0.60
N ALA A 152 6.85 -6.55 -0.42
CA ALA A 152 6.23 -6.32 0.89
C ALA A 152 6.63 -7.40 1.91
N ALA A 153 6.67 -8.65 1.49
CA ALA A 153 7.13 -9.76 2.33
C ALA A 153 8.61 -9.58 2.75
N GLU A 154 9.48 -9.25 1.81
CA GLU A 154 10.90 -9.00 2.07
C GLU A 154 11.09 -7.82 3.04
N GLN A 155 10.43 -6.69 2.78
CA GLN A 155 10.46 -5.48 3.61
C GLN A 155 10.02 -5.76 5.06
N GLN A 156 9.12 -6.72 5.27
CA GLN A 156 8.60 -7.11 6.58
C GLN A 156 9.29 -8.33 7.18
N GLY A 157 10.31 -8.89 6.51
CA GLY A 157 11.01 -10.10 6.95
C GLY A 157 10.11 -11.35 6.98
N ILE A 158 9.08 -11.39 6.13
CA ILE A 158 8.14 -12.50 6.04
C ILE A 158 8.74 -13.57 5.12
N LYS A 159 8.84 -14.78 5.62
CA LYS A 159 9.25 -15.92 4.78
C LYS A 159 8.05 -16.42 3.98
N ILE A 160 8.18 -16.38 2.66
CA ILE A 160 7.17 -16.93 1.74
C ILE A 160 7.11 -18.46 1.95
N GLN A 161 5.90 -18.96 2.20
CA GLN A 161 5.65 -20.39 2.41
C GLN A 161 5.18 -21.01 1.09
N GLY A 162 5.88 -21.99 0.59
CA GLY A 162 5.57 -22.63 -0.70
C GLY A 162 6.23 -21.92 -1.89
N THR A 163 5.56 -21.97 -3.04
CA THR A 163 6.02 -21.36 -4.29
C THR A 163 5.26 -20.06 -4.50
N ALA A 164 5.96 -18.98 -4.75
CA ALA A 164 5.33 -17.72 -5.19
C ALA A 164 4.49 -17.96 -6.47
N HIS A 165 3.46 -17.18 -6.65
CA HIS A 165 2.47 -17.38 -7.71
C HIS A 165 1.76 -18.74 -7.62
N ARG A 166 1.39 -19.13 -6.41
CA ARG A 166 0.39 -20.14 -6.10
C ARG A 166 -0.56 -19.54 -5.07
N ALA A 167 -1.83 -19.56 -5.36
CA ALA A 167 -2.84 -18.81 -4.61
C ALA A 167 -2.80 -19.04 -3.09
N LEU A 168 -2.50 -20.26 -2.61
CA LEU A 168 -2.33 -20.50 -1.17
C LEU A 168 -1.09 -19.79 -0.60
N SER A 169 0.03 -19.83 -1.31
CA SER A 169 1.27 -19.16 -0.89
C SER A 169 1.06 -17.65 -0.80
N ASP A 170 0.38 -17.07 -1.79
CA ASP A 170 0.16 -15.64 -1.88
C ASP A 170 -0.90 -15.17 -0.87
N CYS A 171 -1.94 -15.97 -0.58
CA CYS A 171 -2.84 -15.75 0.56
C CYS A 171 -2.10 -15.71 1.90
N LEU A 172 -1.22 -16.70 2.18
CA LEU A 172 -0.45 -16.77 3.44
C LEU A 172 0.53 -15.60 3.56
N THR A 173 1.14 -15.20 2.44
CA THR A 173 2.05 -14.04 2.39
C THR A 173 1.28 -12.75 2.65
N THR A 174 0.12 -12.56 2.02
CA THR A 174 -0.80 -11.43 2.24
C THR A 174 -1.24 -11.35 3.69
N LEU A 175 -1.62 -12.47 4.31
CA LEU A 175 -1.95 -12.53 5.74
C LEU A 175 -0.75 -12.12 6.60
N GLY A 176 0.46 -12.52 6.23
CA GLY A 176 1.69 -12.11 6.91
C GLY A 176 1.87 -10.58 6.86
N VAL A 177 1.67 -9.97 5.69
CA VAL A 177 1.73 -8.51 5.49
C VAL A 177 0.66 -7.79 6.32
N ILE A 178 -0.58 -8.29 6.34
CA ILE A 178 -1.66 -7.74 7.16
C ILE A 178 -1.29 -7.78 8.65
N LYS A 179 -0.75 -8.91 9.13
CA LYS A 179 -0.30 -9.06 10.54
C LYS A 179 0.84 -8.11 10.87
N ALA A 180 1.79 -7.90 9.96
CA ALA A 180 2.89 -6.96 10.14
C ALA A 180 2.39 -5.51 10.24
N MET A 181 1.47 -5.10 9.35
CA MET A 181 0.80 -3.79 9.43
C MET A 181 0.07 -3.62 10.76
N ALA A 182 -0.73 -4.59 11.18
CA ALA A 182 -1.49 -4.55 12.43
C ALA A 182 -0.59 -4.42 13.67
N ALA A 183 0.60 -5.04 13.63
CA ALA A 183 1.60 -4.94 14.69
C ALA A 183 2.38 -3.61 14.67
N GLY A 184 2.17 -2.76 13.68
CA GLY A 184 2.90 -1.50 13.54
C GLY A 184 4.40 -1.66 13.24
N LYS A 185 4.80 -2.82 12.70
CA LYS A 185 6.19 -3.10 12.31
C LYS A 185 6.49 -2.53 10.91
N GLY A 186 5.96 -1.37 10.60
CA GLY A 186 6.27 -0.67 9.37
C GLY A 186 7.57 0.09 9.56
N GLN A 187 8.54 -0.16 8.71
CA GLN A 187 9.43 0.92 8.39
C GLN A 187 8.64 1.81 7.45
N CYS A 188 8.09 2.88 7.99
CA CYS A 188 8.08 4.09 7.21
C CYS A 188 9.58 4.36 6.95
N ASP A 189 10.08 4.05 5.75
CA ASP A 189 11.22 4.76 5.20
C ASP A 189 10.74 6.17 4.81
N THR A 190 10.08 6.84 5.70
CA THR A 190 10.40 8.22 5.90
C THR A 190 11.82 8.14 6.48
N ASN A 191 12.80 8.05 5.59
CA ASN A 191 14.11 8.56 5.90
C ASN A 191 13.85 9.80 6.74
N PRO A 192 14.16 9.78 8.08
CA PRO A 192 13.74 10.87 8.94
C PRO A 192 14.16 12.13 8.21
N LEU A 193 13.31 13.14 8.21
CA LEU A 193 13.69 14.41 7.62
C LEU A 193 14.94 14.84 8.40
N THR A 194 16.11 14.49 7.85
CA THR A 194 17.36 14.97 8.46
C THR A 194 17.39 16.48 8.27
N ALA A 195 17.97 17.20 9.20
CA ALA A 195 18.14 18.65 9.10
C ALA A 195 18.78 19.03 7.75
N GLN A 196 19.76 18.28 7.27
CA GLN A 196 20.37 18.53 5.95
C GLN A 196 19.38 18.39 4.80
N LYS A 197 18.50 17.38 4.83
CA LYS A 197 17.49 17.18 3.79
C LYS A 197 16.43 18.28 3.85
N ALA A 198 16.08 18.74 5.05
CA ALA A 198 15.20 19.89 5.23
C ALA A 198 15.82 21.19 4.71
N VAL A 199 17.12 21.41 4.96
CA VAL A 199 17.90 22.55 4.40
C VAL A 199 17.87 22.51 2.87
N ASP A 200 18.15 21.37 2.26
CA ASP A 200 18.14 21.22 0.80
C ASP A 200 16.76 21.53 0.20
N ILE A 201 15.70 21.14 0.90
CA ILE A 201 14.31 21.41 0.51
C ILE A 201 13.99 22.90 0.66
N LEU A 202 14.30 23.50 1.81
CA LEU A 202 14.08 24.93 2.07
C LEU A 202 14.88 25.80 1.11
N ALA A 203 16.15 25.47 0.85
CA ALA A 203 17.00 26.18 -0.10
C ALA A 203 16.41 26.15 -1.52
N ARG A 204 15.86 25.04 -1.96
CA ARG A 204 15.16 24.95 -3.26
C ARG A 204 13.90 25.81 -3.31
N LEU A 205 13.10 25.80 -2.23
CA LEU A 205 11.84 26.52 -2.16
C LEU A 205 12.04 28.03 -2.16
N PHE A 206 13.00 28.56 -1.40
CA PHE A 206 13.11 29.97 -1.15
C PHE A 206 14.24 30.67 -1.93
N CYS A 207 15.24 29.90 -2.41
CA CYS A 207 16.41 30.50 -3.06
C CYS A 207 16.48 30.31 -4.58
N THR A 208 15.71 29.43 -5.21
CA THR A 208 15.95 29.09 -6.63
C THR A 208 14.75 28.75 -7.52
N ASP A 209 13.53 28.43 -6.98
CA ASP A 209 12.46 27.97 -7.86
C ASP A 209 11.06 28.18 -7.27
N PRO A 210 10.21 29.05 -7.84
CA PRO A 210 8.82 29.27 -7.43
C PRO A 210 7.93 28.03 -7.56
N ASP A 211 8.22 27.11 -8.50
CA ASP A 211 7.41 25.91 -8.76
C ASP A 211 7.73 24.77 -7.78
N ALA A 212 8.83 24.87 -7.02
CA ALA A 212 9.20 23.88 -6.01
C ALA A 212 8.27 23.90 -4.77
N ILE A 213 7.55 24.99 -4.53
CA ILE A 213 6.61 25.14 -3.39
C ILE A 213 5.47 24.11 -3.50
N THR A 214 4.91 23.93 -4.69
CA THR A 214 3.83 22.97 -4.93
C THR A 214 4.27 21.54 -4.63
N SER A 215 5.47 21.17 -5.04
CA SER A 215 6.06 19.84 -4.81
C SER A 215 6.27 19.50 -3.33
N LEU A 216 6.60 20.48 -2.48
CA LEU A 216 6.80 20.25 -1.05
C LEU A 216 5.47 20.11 -0.29
N VAL A 217 4.50 20.95 -0.63
CA VAL A 217 3.16 20.90 -0.05
C VAL A 217 2.53 19.55 -0.38
N ASP A 218 2.56 19.11 -1.64
CA ASP A 218 1.99 17.84 -2.08
C ASP A 218 2.65 16.63 -1.39
N HIS A 219 3.96 16.64 -1.20
CA HIS A 219 4.69 15.52 -0.56
C HIS A 219 4.43 15.37 0.94
N ARG A 220 4.05 16.45 1.63
CA ARG A 220 3.91 16.47 3.09
C ARG A 220 2.47 16.54 3.57
N VAL A 221 1.56 17.09 2.80
CA VAL A 221 0.12 17.08 3.09
C VAL A 221 -0.42 15.64 3.18
N GLU A 222 0.14 14.72 2.38
CA GLU A 222 -0.22 13.31 2.44
C GLU A 222 0.39 12.55 3.63
N CYS A 223 1.45 13.08 4.26
CA CYS A 223 2.19 12.38 5.31
C CYS A 223 1.80 12.75 6.73
N SER A 224 1.06 13.83 6.99
CA SER A 224 0.62 14.23 8.34
C SER A 224 -0.51 15.27 8.30
N GLU A 225 -1.67 14.94 8.89
CA GLU A 225 -2.78 15.89 9.10
C GLU A 225 -2.34 17.13 9.90
N GLU A 226 -1.41 16.96 10.84
CA GLU A 226 -0.89 18.03 11.67
C GLU A 226 -0.04 19.03 10.86
N PHE A 227 0.75 18.55 9.90
CA PHE A 227 1.52 19.39 8.99
C PHE A 227 0.60 20.17 8.04
N ALA A 228 -0.41 19.51 7.46
CA ALA A 228 -1.39 20.16 6.59
C ALA A 228 -2.15 21.27 7.33
N THR A 229 -2.58 21.03 8.57
CA THR A 229 -3.29 22.01 9.39
C THR A 229 -2.40 23.21 9.73
N LYS A 230 -1.14 22.97 10.11
CA LYS A 230 -0.18 24.04 10.43
C LYS A 230 0.19 24.84 9.18
N THR A 231 0.38 24.19 8.05
CA THR A 231 0.71 24.87 6.78
C THR A 231 -0.47 25.70 6.28
N ALA A 232 -1.70 25.22 6.37
CA ALA A 232 -2.90 25.98 6.00
C ALA A 232 -3.09 27.23 6.86
N ALA A 233 -2.67 27.23 8.13
CA ALA A 233 -2.73 28.39 9.01
C ALA A 233 -1.69 29.48 8.66
N ILE A 234 -0.69 29.15 7.87
CA ILE A 234 0.40 30.08 7.47
C ILE A 234 0.13 30.71 6.09
N VAL A 235 -0.70 30.08 5.27
CA VAL A 235 -1.08 30.59 3.94
C VAL A 235 -1.82 31.92 4.07
N GLY A 236 -1.19 33.03 3.60
CA GLY A 236 -1.77 34.38 3.64
C GLY A 236 -0.98 35.37 4.52
N VAL A 237 0.16 34.97 5.04
CA VAL A 237 1.10 35.81 5.79
C VAL A 237 2.17 36.34 4.82
N ASP A 238 2.85 37.44 5.16
CA ASP A 238 3.96 37.96 4.34
C ASP A 238 5.13 36.95 4.24
N ASP A 239 5.99 37.13 3.23
CA ASP A 239 7.04 36.17 2.89
C ASP A 239 7.95 35.81 4.08
N ASP A 240 8.32 36.78 4.92
CA ASP A 240 9.19 36.56 6.08
C ASP A 240 8.48 35.71 7.16
N ALA A 241 7.21 36.01 7.44
CA ALA A 241 6.44 35.24 8.39
C ALA A 241 6.18 33.79 7.90
N TYR A 242 6.06 33.59 6.58
CA TYR A 242 5.95 32.27 5.98
C TYR A 242 7.22 31.45 6.17
N VAL A 243 8.40 32.03 5.90
CA VAL A 243 9.69 31.36 6.13
C VAL A 243 9.86 30.97 7.60
N VAL A 244 9.61 31.89 8.52
CA VAL A 244 9.71 31.64 9.98
C VAL A 244 8.75 30.52 10.41
N GLY A 245 7.52 30.54 9.89
CA GLY A 245 6.52 29.51 10.18
C GLY A 245 6.93 28.13 9.67
N MET A 246 7.45 28.04 8.45
CA MET A 246 7.93 26.78 7.85
C MET A 246 9.14 26.23 8.60
N VAL A 247 10.12 27.07 8.96
CA VAL A 247 11.28 26.69 9.77
C VAL A 247 10.82 26.17 11.14
N GLY A 248 9.87 26.83 11.78
CA GLY A 248 9.30 26.39 13.06
C GLY A 248 8.63 25.01 12.99
N ILE A 249 7.86 24.74 11.93
CA ILE A 249 7.23 23.43 11.71
C ILE A 249 8.28 22.34 11.47
N ILE A 250 9.30 22.64 10.64
CA ILE A 250 10.36 21.69 10.33
C ILE A 250 11.17 21.37 11.58
N ASN A 251 11.53 22.38 12.38
CA ASN A 251 12.26 22.18 13.63
C ASN A 251 11.51 21.29 14.62
N ALA A 252 10.19 21.39 14.68
CA ALA A 252 9.37 20.49 15.49
C ALA A 252 9.40 19.01 15.01
N LEU A 253 9.75 18.79 13.74
CA LEU A 253 9.79 17.44 13.14
C LEU A 253 11.20 16.81 13.17
N ILE A 254 12.26 17.60 13.27
CA ILE A 254 13.65 17.14 13.19
C ILE A 254 14.38 17.20 14.54
N ALA A 255 13.69 17.55 15.63
CA ALA A 255 14.33 17.61 16.95
C ALA A 255 15.21 16.36 17.22
N PRO A 256 16.40 16.47 17.83
CA PRO A 256 16.94 17.66 18.52
C PRO A 256 17.70 18.68 17.63
N GLU A 257 17.83 18.44 16.33
CA GLU A 257 18.47 19.39 15.41
C GLU A 257 17.55 20.59 15.15
N VAL A 258 18.13 21.77 14.95
CA VAL A 258 17.39 23.02 14.69
C VAL A 258 17.96 23.67 13.42
N ILE A 259 17.06 24.15 12.58
CA ILE A 259 17.39 24.93 11.39
C ILE A 259 17.11 26.40 11.67
N ALA A 260 18.03 27.26 11.30
CA ALA A 260 17.84 28.70 11.29
C ALA A 260 18.05 29.29 9.88
N ALA A 261 17.24 30.29 9.53
CA ALA A 261 17.40 31.04 8.30
C ALA A 261 18.53 32.05 8.43
N SER A 262 19.38 32.12 7.43
CA SER A 262 20.51 33.08 7.35
C SER A 262 20.17 34.21 6.40
N TYR A 263 20.38 35.46 6.84
CA TYR A 263 20.09 36.67 6.07
C TYR A 263 21.36 37.51 5.88
N ASN A 264 21.47 38.16 4.71
CA ASN A 264 22.47 39.18 4.44
C ASN A 264 21.78 40.42 3.87
N ASP A 265 21.95 41.55 4.51
CA ASP A 265 21.32 42.84 4.17
C ASP A 265 19.78 42.79 4.00
N GLY A 266 19.15 41.90 4.77
CA GLY A 266 17.69 41.67 4.74
C GLY A 266 17.21 40.70 3.66
N GLU A 267 18.09 40.17 2.84
CA GLU A 267 17.76 39.10 1.88
C GLU A 267 18.13 37.73 2.45
N LEU A 268 17.21 36.75 2.27
CA LEU A 268 17.43 35.36 2.68
C LEU A 268 18.55 34.73 1.84
N THR A 269 19.62 34.31 2.49
CA THR A 269 20.81 33.73 1.83
C THR A 269 20.93 32.23 1.96
N GLY A 270 20.22 31.62 2.92
CA GLY A 270 20.26 30.17 3.11
C GLY A 270 19.72 29.70 4.46
N PHE A 271 20.00 28.45 4.77
CA PHE A 271 19.61 27.81 6.02
C PHE A 271 20.78 27.04 6.63
N GLU A 272 20.97 27.14 7.94
CA GLU A 272 22.03 26.49 8.69
C GLU A 272 21.43 25.53 9.73
N VAL A 273 22.16 24.43 10.03
CA VAL A 273 21.76 23.42 11.01
C VAL A 273 22.56 23.60 12.30
N PHE A 274 21.86 23.62 13.42
CA PHE A 274 22.41 23.68 14.75
C PHE A 274 21.92 22.47 15.58
N ASN A 275 22.73 22.10 16.58
CA ASN A 275 22.29 21.09 17.55
C ASN A 275 21.76 21.83 18.79
N ALA A 276 20.50 21.60 19.14
CA ALA A 276 19.83 22.27 20.26
C ALA A 276 20.57 22.08 21.61
N ASP A 277 21.33 20.98 21.75
CA ASP A 277 22.11 20.65 22.95
C ASP A 277 23.45 21.40 23.06
N SER A 278 23.83 22.19 22.03
CA SER A 278 25.14 22.92 22.03
C SER A 278 25.07 24.34 22.62
N GLU A 279 23.91 24.88 22.94
CA GLU A 279 23.74 26.18 23.60
C GLU A 279 23.60 26.10 25.13
N GLY A 280 24.27 25.15 25.76
CA GLY A 280 24.36 25.02 27.21
C GLY A 280 25.75 25.30 27.79
N GLY A 281 26.37 26.45 27.47
CA GLY A 281 27.66 26.79 28.08
C GLY A 281 28.37 28.01 27.47
N GLU A 282 27.94 29.20 27.85
CA GLU A 282 28.83 30.17 28.50
C GLU A 282 28.07 31.47 28.76
N LYS A 283 28.28 31.95 29.99
CA LYS A 283 27.79 33.25 30.46
C LYS A 283 28.63 34.38 29.92
#